data_c1155b7312a0ccd8b0742ffe5ce0f367
#
_entry.id   c1155b7312a0ccd8b0742ffe5ce0f367
#
_cell.length_a   1.000
_cell.length_b   1.000
_cell.length_c   1.000
_cell.angle_alpha   90.00
_cell.angle_beta   90.00
_cell.angle_gamma   90.00
#
_symmetry.space_group_name_H-M   'P 1'
#
loop_
_entity.id
_entity.type
_entity.pdbx_description
1 polymer ?
#
loop_
_entity_poly.entity_id
_entity_poly.type
_entity_poly.pdbx_seq_one_letter_code
_entity_poly.pdbx_strand_id
1 'polypeptide(L)'
;MPRLSHSHFCLIVLLAAATLALGAGPRKPTPYKPPDEIEYRTANIQSEGTRLSAEIFAPKTRKTNKLPTIILSHGWGGQASLLRADAEAFAKAGYLAVTFDYRGWGASDGRLIPTGDVPESDGKQPVQVTARELREVVDPLDQTTDLLNVIHWVHGESLCDTSRIGLWGTSYSGGHVVYAAAVDHRVKAIVSQVPALDSRWVTASEAEQKKTLEDATRRARGELGYPPPGVKEVGNLKGAPIREKMLRYAPVDMADQAPGCAMLFIIAEKEELFDNRDHAIKAHERAKGPKKLITVPGITHYGVYLQAHKTCQDAAIRWFDEELKK
;
A
#
# COMPACT_ATOMS: atom_id res chain seq x y z
N MET A 1 26.88 -57.60 -2.83
CA MET A 1 25.48 -57.33 -3.21
C MET A 1 25.25 -55.82 -3.04
N PRO A 2 25.18 -55.04 -4.11
CA PRO A 2 25.00 -53.60 -4.05
C PRO A 2 23.52 -53.25 -4.03
N ARG A 3 23.17 -52.28 -3.19
CA ARG A 3 21.84 -51.69 -3.09
C ARG A 3 21.62 -50.68 -4.24
N LEU A 4 20.59 -50.90 -5.04
CA LEU A 4 20.11 -49.99 -6.07
C LEU A 4 19.26 -48.90 -5.44
N SER A 5 19.68 -47.63 -5.61
CA SER A 5 18.92 -46.45 -5.33
C SER A 5 18.08 -46.09 -6.57
N HIS A 6 16.78 -46.00 -6.41
CA HIS A 6 15.89 -45.52 -7.47
C HIS A 6 15.44 -44.10 -7.12
N SER A 7 16.06 -43.12 -7.74
CA SER A 7 15.57 -41.77 -7.81
C SER A 7 15.13 -41.52 -9.26
N HIS A 8 13.84 -41.64 -9.53
CA HIS A 8 13.28 -41.12 -10.77
C HIS A 8 12.51 -39.83 -10.48
N PHE A 9 13.17 -38.75 -10.74
CA PHE A 9 12.57 -37.42 -10.79
C PHE A 9 11.93 -37.27 -12.17
N CYS A 10 10.60 -37.21 -12.22
CA CYS A 10 9.87 -36.87 -13.42
C CYS A 10 10.04 -35.40 -13.72
N LEU A 11 10.89 -35.10 -14.70
CA LEU A 11 11.05 -33.77 -15.28
C LEU A 11 9.90 -33.53 -16.28
N ILE A 12 8.83 -32.85 -15.87
CA ILE A 12 7.80 -32.38 -16.81
C ILE A 12 8.32 -31.09 -17.47
N VAL A 13 8.83 -31.25 -18.69
CA VAL A 13 9.17 -30.17 -19.58
C VAL A 13 7.88 -29.64 -20.21
N LEU A 14 7.37 -28.53 -19.71
CA LEU A 14 6.33 -27.75 -20.39
C LEU A 14 6.99 -26.96 -21.51
N LEU A 15 6.96 -27.48 -22.73
CA LEU A 15 7.20 -26.70 -23.95
C LEU A 15 6.04 -25.73 -24.15
N ALA A 16 6.24 -24.46 -23.75
CA ALA A 16 5.37 -23.39 -24.18
C ALA A 16 5.73 -23.03 -25.62
N ALA A 17 4.84 -23.35 -26.57
CA ALA A 17 4.93 -22.90 -27.94
C ALA A 17 4.88 -21.37 -27.99
N ALA A 18 6.04 -20.72 -28.23
CA ALA A 18 6.12 -19.32 -28.56
C ALA A 18 5.59 -19.10 -29.98
N THR A 19 4.29 -18.82 -30.10
CA THR A 19 3.76 -18.25 -31.36
C THR A 19 4.27 -16.84 -31.49
N LEU A 20 5.15 -16.60 -32.47
CA LEU A 20 5.52 -15.28 -32.93
C LEU A 20 4.29 -14.54 -33.45
N ALA A 21 3.73 -13.66 -32.64
CA ALA A 21 2.79 -12.66 -33.08
C ALA A 21 3.55 -11.45 -33.63
N LEU A 22 3.84 -11.47 -34.92
CA LEU A 22 4.33 -10.31 -35.66
C LEU A 22 3.19 -9.27 -35.71
N GLY A 23 3.41 -8.07 -35.18
CA GLY A 23 2.75 -6.86 -35.68
C GLY A 23 1.58 -6.29 -34.84
N ALA A 24 1.51 -6.47 -33.53
CA ALA A 24 0.64 -5.62 -32.72
C ALA A 24 1.50 -4.66 -31.90
N GLY A 25 1.49 -3.38 -32.25
CA GLY A 25 2.06 -2.33 -31.41
C GLY A 25 1.45 -2.39 -29.98
N PRO A 26 2.05 -1.71 -28.98
CA PRO A 26 1.58 -1.79 -27.59
C PRO A 26 0.07 -1.48 -27.57
N ARG A 27 -0.73 -2.47 -27.19
CA ARG A 27 -2.18 -2.27 -27.03
C ARG A 27 -2.35 -1.23 -25.93
N LYS A 28 -2.99 -0.10 -26.24
CA LYS A 28 -3.41 0.84 -25.21
C LYS A 28 -4.31 0.06 -24.23
N PRO A 29 -4.08 0.14 -22.93
CA PRO A 29 -4.93 -0.54 -21.97
C PRO A 29 -6.39 -0.09 -22.19
N THR A 30 -7.31 -1.04 -22.18
CA THR A 30 -8.74 -0.72 -22.26
C THR A 30 -9.10 0.20 -21.11
N PRO A 31 -9.75 1.36 -21.35
CA PRO A 31 -10.17 2.24 -20.26
C PRO A 31 -11.02 1.47 -19.25
N TYR A 32 -10.78 1.68 -17.97
CA TYR A 32 -11.60 1.10 -16.91
C TYR A 32 -13.04 1.60 -17.03
N LYS A 33 -14.01 0.66 -16.99
CA LYS A 33 -15.43 0.95 -16.98
C LYS A 33 -16.02 0.47 -15.65
N PRO A 34 -16.49 1.37 -14.78
CA PRO A 34 -17.11 0.99 -13.52
C PRO A 34 -18.47 0.31 -13.77
N PRO A 35 -18.99 -0.45 -12.78
CA PRO A 35 -20.40 -0.87 -12.77
C PRO A 35 -21.37 0.31 -12.94
N ASP A 36 -22.52 0.05 -13.56
CA ASP A 36 -23.48 1.12 -13.93
C ASP A 36 -24.02 1.91 -12.72
N GLU A 37 -24.06 1.30 -11.53
CA GLU A 37 -24.51 1.92 -10.29
C GLU A 37 -23.44 2.79 -9.59
N ILE A 38 -22.20 2.80 -10.09
CA ILE A 38 -21.08 3.54 -9.50
C ILE A 38 -20.75 4.77 -10.34
N GLU A 39 -20.66 5.92 -9.68
CA GLU A 39 -20.02 7.12 -10.19
C GLU A 39 -18.50 6.97 -10.01
N TYR A 40 -17.76 7.14 -11.10
CA TYR A 40 -16.30 7.00 -11.12
C TYR A 40 -15.65 8.22 -11.74
N ARG A 41 -14.57 8.68 -11.13
CA ARG A 41 -13.69 9.70 -11.70
C ARG A 41 -12.26 9.52 -11.19
N THR A 42 -11.33 10.11 -11.87
CA THR A 42 -9.93 10.23 -11.42
C THR A 42 -9.69 11.61 -10.82
N ALA A 43 -8.65 11.70 -9.97
CA ALA A 43 -8.17 12.96 -9.43
C ALA A 43 -6.65 12.97 -9.34
N ASN A 44 -6.10 14.18 -9.27
CA ASN A 44 -4.69 14.41 -8.96
C ASN A 44 -4.60 14.99 -7.53
N ILE A 45 -3.78 14.36 -6.71
CA ILE A 45 -3.51 14.78 -5.33
C ILE A 45 -2.07 15.26 -5.27
N GLN A 46 -1.83 16.41 -4.64
CA GLN A 46 -0.46 16.92 -4.45
C GLN A 46 0.09 16.42 -3.13
N SER A 47 1.23 15.73 -3.19
CA SER A 47 1.97 15.29 -2.03
C SER A 47 3.39 15.81 -2.09
N GLU A 48 3.63 16.90 -1.37
CA GLU A 48 4.94 17.58 -1.31
C GLU A 48 5.56 17.85 -2.70
N GLY A 49 4.75 18.36 -3.62
CA GLY A 49 5.17 18.68 -4.99
C GLY A 49 5.18 17.49 -5.96
N THR A 50 4.82 16.29 -5.50
CA THR A 50 4.63 15.12 -6.35
C THR A 50 3.14 14.88 -6.60
N ARG A 51 2.74 14.70 -7.87
CA ARG A 51 1.36 14.38 -8.23
C ARG A 51 1.08 12.89 -7.99
N LEU A 52 0.10 12.62 -7.14
CA LEU A 52 -0.45 11.27 -6.98
C LEU A 52 -1.70 11.11 -7.85
N SER A 53 -1.80 9.95 -8.50
CA SER A 53 -3.00 9.55 -9.23
C SER A 53 -3.96 8.87 -8.27
N ALA A 54 -5.22 9.29 -8.26
CA ALA A 54 -6.28 8.71 -7.45
C ALA A 54 -7.51 8.37 -8.29
N GLU A 55 -8.24 7.35 -7.84
CA GLU A 55 -9.51 6.91 -8.40
C GLU A 55 -10.59 7.03 -7.32
N ILE A 56 -11.73 7.62 -7.68
CA ILE A 56 -12.82 7.94 -6.78
C ILE A 56 -14.06 7.19 -7.21
N PHE A 57 -14.67 6.47 -6.29
CA PHE A 57 -15.88 5.66 -6.49
C PHE A 57 -16.96 6.10 -5.50
N ALA A 58 -18.14 6.36 -5.99
CA ALA A 58 -19.30 6.72 -5.16
C ALA A 58 -20.56 6.04 -5.68
N PRO A 59 -21.58 5.74 -4.86
CA PRO A 59 -22.86 5.28 -5.35
C PRO A 59 -23.54 6.40 -6.16
N LYS A 60 -24.05 6.09 -7.35
CA LYS A 60 -24.84 7.05 -8.15
C LYS A 60 -26.12 7.45 -7.43
N THR A 61 -26.80 6.48 -6.82
CA THR A 61 -28.00 6.75 -6.02
C THR A 61 -27.61 6.86 -4.55
N ARG A 62 -27.82 8.04 -3.96
CA ARG A 62 -27.46 8.34 -2.58
C ARG A 62 -28.53 9.21 -1.91
N LYS A 63 -28.77 8.96 -0.63
CA LYS A 63 -29.76 9.71 0.17
C LYS A 63 -29.19 11.02 0.74
N THR A 64 -27.87 11.17 0.76
CA THR A 64 -27.15 12.30 1.32
C THR A 64 -26.01 12.72 0.41
N ASN A 65 -25.66 13.99 0.42
CA ASN A 65 -24.51 14.52 -0.30
C ASN A 65 -23.18 14.41 0.51
N LYS A 66 -23.23 13.82 1.71
CA LYS A 66 -22.05 13.58 2.54
C LYS A 66 -22.00 12.11 2.89
N LEU A 67 -20.96 11.42 2.42
CA LEU A 67 -20.77 9.98 2.56
C LEU A 67 -19.62 9.70 3.54
N PRO A 68 -19.77 8.69 4.42
CA PRO A 68 -18.61 8.16 5.10
C PRO A 68 -17.61 7.72 4.05
N THR A 69 -16.31 7.95 4.30
CA THR A 69 -15.28 7.83 3.27
C THR A 69 -14.24 6.79 3.67
N ILE A 70 -13.89 5.92 2.73
CA ILE A 70 -12.84 4.91 2.90
C ILE A 70 -11.70 5.22 1.92
N ILE A 71 -10.50 5.41 2.43
CA ILE A 71 -9.27 5.50 1.64
C ILE A 71 -8.62 4.12 1.61
N LEU A 72 -8.40 3.58 0.41
CA LEU A 72 -7.78 2.28 0.19
C LEU A 72 -6.35 2.45 -0.30
N SER A 73 -5.42 1.73 0.32
CA SER A 73 -4.01 1.78 -0.02
C SER A 73 -3.40 0.39 -0.23
N HIS A 74 -2.61 0.27 -1.29
CA HIS A 74 -2.03 -1.00 -1.74
C HIS A 74 -0.76 -1.36 -0.98
N GLY A 75 -0.46 -2.66 -0.87
CA GLY A 75 0.76 -3.18 -0.27
C GLY A 75 2.00 -3.00 -1.15
N TRP A 76 3.09 -3.65 -0.75
CA TRP A 76 4.37 -3.63 -1.44
C TRP A 76 4.25 -4.05 -2.90
N GLY A 77 4.70 -3.19 -3.82
CA GLY A 77 4.69 -3.46 -5.26
C GLY A 77 3.31 -3.44 -5.92
N GLY A 78 2.25 -3.07 -5.19
CA GLY A 78 0.89 -2.96 -5.70
C GLY A 78 0.63 -1.67 -6.47
N GLN A 79 -0.62 -1.50 -6.88
CA GLN A 79 -1.15 -0.32 -7.58
C GLN A 79 -2.62 -0.11 -7.19
N ALA A 80 -3.10 1.13 -7.30
CA ALA A 80 -4.50 1.50 -7.05
C ALA A 80 -5.51 0.65 -7.86
N SER A 81 -5.16 0.35 -9.10
CA SER A 81 -6.02 -0.45 -10.00
C SER A 81 -6.32 -1.86 -9.50
N LEU A 82 -5.45 -2.43 -8.65
CA LEU A 82 -5.67 -3.74 -8.02
C LEU A 82 -6.74 -3.70 -6.92
N LEU A 83 -7.07 -2.50 -6.42
CA LEU A 83 -8.03 -2.29 -5.34
C LEU A 83 -9.42 -1.90 -5.85
N ARG A 84 -9.63 -1.86 -7.18
CA ARG A 84 -10.90 -1.41 -7.76
C ARG A 84 -12.09 -2.26 -7.31
N ALA A 85 -11.93 -3.58 -7.23
CA ALA A 85 -13.01 -4.48 -6.78
C ALA A 85 -13.43 -4.19 -5.33
N ASP A 86 -12.48 -3.84 -4.45
CA ASP A 86 -12.77 -3.46 -3.08
C ASP A 86 -13.41 -2.06 -3.02
N ALA A 87 -12.90 -1.11 -3.79
CA ALA A 87 -13.47 0.24 -3.88
C ALA A 87 -14.90 0.23 -4.41
N GLU A 88 -15.19 -0.60 -5.43
CA GLU A 88 -16.55 -0.83 -5.92
C GLU A 88 -17.47 -1.40 -4.84
N ALA A 89 -16.98 -2.38 -4.07
CA ALA A 89 -17.77 -2.98 -3.00
C ALA A 89 -18.06 -1.97 -1.88
N PHE A 90 -17.10 -1.14 -1.50
CA PHE A 90 -17.35 -0.05 -0.55
C PHE A 90 -18.31 1.00 -1.13
N ALA A 91 -18.19 1.37 -2.39
CA ALA A 91 -19.12 2.29 -3.03
C ALA A 91 -20.56 1.71 -3.04
N LYS A 92 -20.74 0.43 -3.40
CA LYS A 92 -22.03 -0.27 -3.34
C LYS A 92 -22.59 -0.31 -1.90
N ALA A 93 -21.72 -0.41 -0.90
CA ALA A 93 -22.10 -0.32 0.50
C ALA A 93 -22.42 1.12 0.97
N GLY A 94 -22.32 2.12 0.10
CA GLY A 94 -22.71 3.51 0.39
C GLY A 94 -21.58 4.41 0.90
N TYR A 95 -20.34 4.04 0.67
CA TYR A 95 -19.16 4.87 0.98
C TYR A 95 -18.69 5.68 -0.23
N LEU A 96 -18.03 6.79 0.03
CA LEU A 96 -17.07 7.36 -0.91
C LEU A 96 -15.77 6.56 -0.76
N ALA A 97 -15.36 5.84 -1.79
CA ALA A 97 -14.14 5.06 -1.78
C ALA A 97 -13.08 5.74 -2.65
N VAL A 98 -11.87 5.86 -2.13
CA VAL A 98 -10.74 6.52 -2.81
C VAL A 98 -9.55 5.57 -2.80
N THR A 99 -9.07 5.20 -3.99
CA THR A 99 -7.80 4.50 -4.16
C THR A 99 -6.76 5.46 -4.73
N PHE A 100 -5.49 5.21 -4.49
CA PHE A 100 -4.40 6.02 -5.04
C PHE A 100 -3.13 5.20 -5.22
N ASP A 101 -2.29 5.64 -6.13
CA ASP A 101 -0.93 5.14 -6.26
C ASP A 101 0.03 6.01 -5.44
N TYR A 102 0.92 5.39 -4.66
CA TYR A 102 2.01 6.10 -4.00
C TYR A 102 2.95 6.74 -5.01
N ARG A 103 3.71 7.77 -4.59
CA ARG A 103 4.73 8.40 -5.44
C ARG A 103 5.67 7.35 -6.06
N GLY A 104 5.93 7.49 -7.35
CA GLY A 104 6.76 6.55 -8.10
C GLY A 104 6.11 5.20 -8.42
N TRP A 105 4.83 5.00 -8.09
CA TRP A 105 4.07 3.79 -8.39
C TRP A 105 2.91 4.06 -9.34
N GLY A 106 2.48 3.03 -10.07
CA GLY A 106 1.33 3.08 -10.95
C GLY A 106 1.32 4.30 -11.87
N ALA A 107 0.24 5.07 -11.80
CA ALA A 107 0.03 6.29 -12.57
C ALA A 107 0.45 7.59 -11.84
N SER A 108 0.98 7.49 -10.61
CA SER A 108 1.55 8.62 -9.89
C SER A 108 2.93 9.00 -10.42
N ASP A 109 3.26 10.28 -10.33
CA ASP A 109 4.61 10.75 -10.62
C ASP A 109 5.58 10.33 -9.51
N GLY A 110 6.85 10.25 -9.84
CA GLY A 110 7.93 10.02 -8.87
C GLY A 110 8.63 11.31 -8.47
N ARG A 111 9.43 11.22 -7.41
CA ARG A 111 10.33 12.30 -7.03
C ARG A 111 11.36 12.51 -8.16
N LEU A 112 11.61 13.76 -8.53
CA LEU A 112 12.64 14.12 -9.49
C LEU A 112 14.00 14.29 -8.79
N ILE A 113 14.98 13.52 -9.22
CA ILE A 113 16.35 13.60 -8.72
C ILE A 113 17.20 14.28 -9.80
N PRO A 114 17.72 15.49 -9.56
CA PRO A 114 18.62 16.15 -10.49
C PRO A 114 19.83 15.28 -10.85
N THR A 115 20.20 15.24 -12.12
CA THR A 115 21.34 14.43 -12.64
C THR A 115 22.50 15.27 -13.15
N GLY A 116 22.41 16.58 -13.03
CA GLY A 116 23.44 17.56 -13.38
C GLY A 116 23.39 18.75 -12.42
N ASP A 117 24.11 19.79 -12.79
CA ASP A 117 24.13 21.03 -12.00
C ASP A 117 22.73 21.65 -11.94
N VAL A 118 22.33 22.05 -10.75
CA VAL A 118 21.13 22.84 -10.53
C VAL A 118 21.51 24.31 -10.65
N PRO A 119 20.85 25.08 -11.55
CA PRO A 119 21.13 26.50 -11.69
C PRO A 119 20.95 27.27 -10.37
N GLU A 120 21.77 28.26 -10.13
CA GLU A 120 21.53 29.19 -9.00
C GLU A 120 20.15 29.84 -9.14
N SER A 121 19.43 29.91 -8.02
CA SER A 121 18.08 30.46 -7.98
C SER A 121 17.81 31.14 -6.64
N ASP A 122 17.11 32.28 -6.68
CA ASP A 122 16.58 32.94 -5.48
C ASP A 122 15.21 32.35 -5.04
N GLY A 123 14.78 31.28 -5.70
CA GLY A 123 13.51 30.61 -5.41
C GLY A 123 12.24 31.30 -5.93
N LYS A 124 12.36 32.47 -6.61
CA LYS A 124 11.20 33.21 -7.10
C LYS A 124 10.79 32.84 -8.52
N GLN A 125 11.75 32.33 -9.30
CA GLN A 125 11.52 31.95 -10.68
C GLN A 125 11.77 30.46 -10.89
N PRO A 126 11.00 29.80 -11.80
CA PRO A 126 11.27 28.43 -12.18
C PRO A 126 12.67 28.26 -12.79
N VAL A 127 13.32 27.15 -12.49
CA VAL A 127 14.58 26.75 -13.13
C VAL A 127 14.37 25.48 -13.94
N GLN A 128 15.16 25.30 -15.01
CA GLN A 128 15.17 24.06 -15.77
C GLN A 128 16.31 23.18 -15.28
N VAL A 129 15.98 21.91 -14.98
CA VAL A 129 16.97 20.90 -14.56
C VAL A 129 16.76 19.61 -15.35
N THR A 130 17.85 18.91 -15.64
CA THR A 130 17.79 17.52 -16.09
C THR A 130 17.64 16.65 -14.85
N ALA A 131 16.61 15.81 -14.81
CA ALA A 131 16.34 14.97 -13.65
C ALA A 131 15.93 13.55 -14.06
N ARG A 132 16.22 12.59 -13.20
CA ARG A 132 15.70 11.23 -13.26
C ARG A 132 14.50 11.12 -12.34
N GLU A 133 13.41 10.55 -12.83
CA GLU A 133 12.27 10.22 -12.00
C GLU A 133 12.58 8.97 -11.16
N LEU A 134 12.35 9.05 -9.86
CA LEU A 134 12.48 7.94 -8.93
C LEU A 134 11.22 7.10 -8.96
N ARG A 135 11.33 5.86 -9.41
CA ARG A 135 10.19 4.93 -9.51
C ARG A 135 10.48 3.60 -8.84
N GLU A 136 9.40 2.97 -8.36
CA GLU A 136 9.40 1.59 -7.84
C GLU A 136 10.40 1.40 -6.68
N VAL A 137 10.42 2.38 -5.80
CA VAL A 137 11.17 2.34 -4.55
C VAL A 137 10.19 2.25 -3.38
N VAL A 138 10.49 1.40 -2.41
CA VAL A 138 9.69 1.28 -1.18
C VAL A 138 10.36 2.10 -0.08
N ASP A 139 9.81 3.29 0.14
CA ASP A 139 10.16 4.19 1.23
C ASP A 139 8.91 4.38 2.11
N PRO A 140 8.84 3.76 3.30
CA PRO A 140 7.65 3.81 4.13
C PRO A 140 7.33 5.22 4.63
N LEU A 141 8.34 6.10 4.76
CA LEU A 141 8.12 7.47 5.22
C LEU A 141 7.50 8.32 4.11
N ASP A 142 7.95 8.17 2.87
CA ASP A 142 7.31 8.79 1.72
C ASP A 142 5.87 8.25 1.52
N GLN A 143 5.68 6.93 1.63
CA GLN A 143 4.36 6.31 1.44
C GLN A 143 3.36 6.73 2.52
N THR A 144 3.77 6.83 3.77
CA THR A 144 2.89 7.35 4.84
C THR A 144 2.61 8.84 4.68
N THR A 145 3.59 9.64 4.22
CA THR A 145 3.37 11.03 3.84
C THR A 145 2.33 11.17 2.72
N ASP A 146 2.41 10.32 1.71
CA ASP A 146 1.42 10.29 0.63
C ASP A 146 0.02 9.98 1.16
N LEU A 147 -0.13 8.96 2.02
CA LEU A 147 -1.41 8.61 2.64
C LEU A 147 -1.98 9.77 3.46
N LEU A 148 -1.15 10.48 4.24
CA LEU A 148 -1.58 11.66 5.00
C LEU A 148 -2.05 12.79 4.07
N ASN A 149 -1.37 13.03 2.94
CA ASN A 149 -1.80 14.01 1.95
C ASN A 149 -3.10 13.59 1.25
N VAL A 150 -3.34 12.30 1.05
CA VAL A 150 -4.65 11.80 0.57
C VAL A 150 -5.75 12.06 1.60
N ILE A 151 -5.49 11.91 2.92
CA ILE A 151 -6.44 12.28 3.98
C ILE A 151 -6.74 13.78 3.92
N HIS A 152 -5.74 14.64 3.73
CA HIS A 152 -5.95 16.08 3.56
C HIS A 152 -6.83 16.39 2.34
N TRP A 153 -6.54 15.76 1.19
CA TRP A 153 -7.32 15.94 -0.02
C TRP A 153 -8.78 15.49 0.16
N VAL A 154 -8.99 14.31 0.73
CA VAL A 154 -10.32 13.76 1.01
C VAL A 154 -11.13 14.68 1.94
N HIS A 155 -10.47 15.28 2.94
CA HIS A 155 -11.12 16.24 3.85
C HIS A 155 -11.68 17.46 3.12
N GLY A 156 -11.10 17.84 1.97
CA GLY A 156 -11.60 18.89 1.09
C GLY A 156 -12.61 18.42 0.04
N GLU A 157 -12.88 17.12 -0.06
CA GLU A 157 -13.78 16.55 -1.07
C GLU A 157 -15.25 16.81 -0.73
N SER A 158 -16.01 17.31 -1.71
CA SER A 158 -17.39 17.75 -1.50
C SER A 158 -18.32 16.63 -1.03
N LEU A 159 -18.08 15.39 -1.46
CA LEU A 159 -18.86 14.22 -1.06
C LEU A 159 -18.42 13.62 0.28
N CYS A 160 -17.27 13.98 0.81
CA CYS A 160 -16.76 13.42 2.06
C CYS A 160 -17.52 13.94 3.28
N ASP A 161 -17.92 13.03 4.16
CA ASP A 161 -18.25 13.35 5.53
C ASP A 161 -16.95 13.31 6.36
N THR A 162 -16.44 14.47 6.67
CA THR A 162 -15.14 14.64 7.34
C THR A 162 -15.11 14.11 8.77
N SER A 163 -16.27 13.82 9.36
CA SER A 163 -16.38 13.19 10.68
C SER A 163 -16.30 11.65 10.62
N ARG A 164 -16.35 11.08 9.41
CA ARG A 164 -16.46 9.62 9.19
C ARG A 164 -15.46 9.14 8.13
N ILE A 165 -14.17 9.32 8.41
CA ILE A 165 -13.06 8.88 7.55
C ILE A 165 -12.50 7.57 8.10
N GLY A 166 -12.45 6.54 7.25
CA GLY A 166 -11.81 5.26 7.50
C GLY A 166 -10.68 4.99 6.53
N LEU A 167 -9.71 4.14 6.93
CA LEU A 167 -8.63 3.67 6.09
C LEU A 167 -8.66 2.15 5.96
N TRP A 168 -8.44 1.66 4.76
CA TRP A 168 -8.23 0.25 4.49
C TRP A 168 -6.85 0.06 3.86
N GLY A 169 -6.02 -0.77 4.49
CA GLY A 169 -4.69 -1.08 3.99
C GLY A 169 -4.40 -2.57 4.05
N THR A 170 -3.68 -3.08 3.07
CA THR A 170 -3.34 -4.50 2.97
C THR A 170 -1.84 -4.73 2.90
N SER A 171 -1.34 -5.81 3.50
CA SER A 171 0.07 -6.17 3.51
C SER A 171 0.93 -5.03 4.09
N TYR A 172 1.89 -4.52 3.35
CA TYR A 172 2.73 -3.41 3.80
C TYR A 172 1.92 -2.17 4.17
N SER A 173 0.87 -1.87 3.40
CA SER A 173 -0.02 -0.75 3.71
C SER A 173 -0.94 -1.01 4.91
N GLY A 174 -1.09 -2.24 5.37
CA GLY A 174 -1.69 -2.52 6.67
C GLY A 174 -0.93 -1.82 7.81
N GLY A 175 0.39 -1.66 7.67
CA GLY A 175 1.20 -0.82 8.56
C GLY A 175 0.94 0.67 8.38
N HIS A 176 0.80 1.13 7.14
CA HIS A 176 0.59 2.56 6.86
C HIS A 176 -0.72 3.09 7.46
N VAL A 177 -1.80 2.29 7.44
CA VAL A 177 -3.07 2.72 8.04
C VAL A 177 -3.01 2.80 9.56
N VAL A 178 -2.23 1.92 10.23
CA VAL A 178 -1.97 2.02 11.68
C VAL A 178 -1.14 3.26 12.00
N TYR A 179 -0.08 3.51 11.22
CA TYR A 179 0.73 4.72 11.36
C TYR A 179 -0.12 5.98 11.18
N ALA A 180 -0.91 6.06 10.10
CA ALA A 180 -1.74 7.22 9.81
C ALA A 180 -2.80 7.47 10.91
N ALA A 181 -3.43 6.42 11.43
CA ALA A 181 -4.36 6.54 12.55
C ALA A 181 -3.72 7.06 13.84
N ALA A 182 -2.44 6.72 14.06
CA ALA A 182 -1.70 7.17 15.25
C ALA A 182 -1.34 8.66 15.19
N VAL A 183 -1.12 9.21 13.98
CA VAL A 183 -0.68 10.60 13.81
C VAL A 183 -1.77 11.56 13.33
N ASP A 184 -2.92 11.04 12.83
CA ASP A 184 -4.03 11.83 12.31
C ASP A 184 -5.36 11.42 12.93
N HIS A 185 -5.82 12.20 13.92
CA HIS A 185 -7.05 11.91 14.67
C HIS A 185 -8.36 12.10 13.87
N ARG A 186 -8.30 12.54 12.62
CA ARG A 186 -9.46 12.54 11.70
C ARG A 186 -9.86 11.13 11.28
N VAL A 187 -8.93 10.17 11.35
CA VAL A 187 -9.19 8.75 11.08
C VAL A 187 -9.99 8.15 12.23
N LYS A 188 -11.19 7.61 11.94
CA LYS A 188 -12.11 7.07 12.94
C LYS A 188 -12.12 5.54 13.00
N ALA A 189 -11.83 4.89 11.88
CA ALA A 189 -11.73 3.44 11.83
C ALA A 189 -10.69 2.99 10.82
N ILE A 190 -10.02 1.86 11.08
CA ILE A 190 -9.11 1.24 10.12
C ILE A 190 -9.41 -0.25 9.94
N VAL A 191 -9.09 -0.75 8.76
CA VAL A 191 -8.91 -2.18 8.48
C VAL A 191 -7.47 -2.39 8.03
N SER A 192 -6.75 -3.21 8.79
CA SER A 192 -5.36 -3.57 8.57
C SER A 192 -5.31 -5.06 8.21
N GLN A 193 -5.28 -5.37 6.90
CA GLN A 193 -5.39 -6.73 6.36
C GLN A 193 -4.02 -7.32 6.10
N VAL A 194 -3.75 -8.54 6.63
CA VAL A 194 -2.45 -9.26 6.57
C VAL A 194 -1.26 -8.31 6.74
N PRO A 195 -1.21 -7.54 7.84
CA PRO A 195 -0.38 -6.37 7.91
C PRO A 195 1.07 -6.65 8.27
N ALA A 196 2.01 -6.08 7.50
CA ALA A 196 3.40 -5.93 7.90
C ALA A 196 3.54 -4.63 8.72
N LEU A 197 3.74 -4.76 10.03
CA LEU A 197 3.71 -3.64 10.99
C LEU A 197 5.08 -3.28 11.57
N ASP A 198 6.13 -4.02 11.21
CA ASP A 198 7.49 -3.76 11.66
C ASP A 198 8.46 -3.99 10.51
N SER A 199 9.15 -2.95 10.09
CA SER A 199 10.13 -3.03 8.99
C SER A 199 11.57 -3.21 9.46
N ARG A 200 11.82 -3.30 10.77
CA ARG A 200 13.17 -3.44 11.34
C ARG A 200 13.83 -4.78 11.03
N TRP A 201 13.07 -5.76 10.50
CA TRP A 201 13.63 -7.02 10.00
C TRP A 201 14.73 -6.83 8.94
N VAL A 202 14.73 -5.71 8.21
CA VAL A 202 15.78 -5.40 7.22
C VAL A 202 17.19 -5.28 7.84
N THR A 203 17.28 -5.28 9.16
CA THR A 203 18.52 -5.22 9.94
C THR A 203 18.51 -6.26 11.05
N ALA A 204 17.94 -7.43 10.79
CA ALA A 204 17.85 -8.51 11.76
C ALA A 204 19.23 -9.07 12.18
N SER A 205 20.26 -8.93 11.32
CA SER A 205 21.64 -9.28 11.62
C SER A 205 22.55 -8.05 11.72
N GLU A 206 23.64 -8.17 12.48
CA GLU A 206 24.65 -7.10 12.59
C GLU A 206 25.26 -6.74 11.23
N ALA A 207 25.44 -7.72 10.35
CA ALA A 207 25.98 -7.50 9.01
C ALA A 207 25.01 -6.66 8.15
N GLU A 208 23.71 -6.95 8.20
CA GLU A 208 22.69 -6.17 7.49
C GLU A 208 22.56 -4.77 8.07
N GLN A 209 22.61 -4.62 9.39
CA GLN A 209 22.62 -3.32 10.06
C GLN A 209 23.83 -2.48 9.62
N LYS A 210 25.02 -3.05 9.66
CA LYS A 210 26.25 -2.38 9.22
C LYS A 210 26.15 -1.94 7.75
N LYS A 211 25.74 -2.86 6.86
CA LYS A 211 25.56 -2.56 5.45
C LYS A 211 24.53 -1.44 5.22
N THR A 212 23.42 -1.46 5.95
CA THR A 212 22.39 -0.43 5.85
C THR A 212 22.91 0.95 6.22
N LEU A 213 23.69 1.05 7.29
CA LEU A 213 24.32 2.31 7.75
C LEU A 213 25.42 2.79 6.79
N GLU A 214 26.20 1.87 6.23
CA GLU A 214 27.22 2.18 5.20
C GLU A 214 26.54 2.71 3.93
N ASP A 215 25.47 2.06 3.44
CA ASP A 215 24.71 2.50 2.27
C ASP A 215 24.04 3.87 2.53
N ALA A 216 23.49 4.09 3.73
CA ALA A 216 22.96 5.40 4.14
C ALA A 216 24.04 6.50 4.10
N THR A 217 25.25 6.20 4.61
CA THR A 217 26.40 7.12 4.60
C THR A 217 26.81 7.46 3.17
N ARG A 218 26.97 6.45 2.33
CA ARG A 218 27.31 6.64 0.90
C ARG A 218 26.26 7.44 0.14
N ARG A 219 24.97 7.18 0.44
CA ARG A 219 23.86 7.95 -0.17
C ARG A 219 23.89 9.42 0.27
N ALA A 220 24.13 9.68 1.55
CA ALA A 220 24.26 11.04 2.07
C ALA A 220 25.47 11.80 1.48
N ARG A 221 26.53 11.07 1.12
CA ARG A 221 27.72 11.61 0.46
C ARG A 221 27.59 11.73 -1.07
N GLY A 222 26.45 11.30 -1.65
CA GLY A 222 26.26 11.28 -3.10
C GLY A 222 27.01 10.15 -3.82
N GLU A 223 27.60 9.22 -3.10
CA GLU A 223 28.38 8.09 -3.64
C GLU A 223 27.49 6.89 -4.03
N LEU A 224 26.26 6.86 -3.54
CA LEU A 224 25.26 5.82 -3.82
C LEU A 224 23.96 6.48 -4.23
N GLY A 225 23.50 6.22 -5.45
CA GLY A 225 22.19 6.65 -5.94
C GLY A 225 21.05 5.80 -5.43
N TYR A 226 19.84 6.20 -5.80
CA TYR A 226 18.65 5.36 -5.60
C TYR A 226 18.64 4.18 -6.58
N PRO A 227 18.06 3.03 -6.18
CA PRO A 227 17.97 1.86 -7.07
C PRO A 227 17.14 2.17 -8.33
N PRO A 228 17.44 1.50 -9.46
CA PRO A 228 16.61 1.61 -10.66
C PRO A 228 15.25 0.91 -10.46
N PRO A 229 14.25 1.22 -11.31
CA PRO A 229 12.99 0.49 -11.30
C PRO A 229 13.18 -0.99 -11.69
N GLY A 230 12.23 -1.84 -11.28
CA GLY A 230 12.22 -3.28 -11.60
C GLY A 230 13.03 -4.16 -10.65
N VAL A 231 13.77 -3.58 -9.70
CA VAL A 231 14.54 -4.35 -8.71
C VAL A 231 13.61 -5.14 -7.80
N LYS A 232 14.01 -6.38 -7.48
CA LYS A 232 13.34 -7.28 -6.56
C LYS A 232 14.35 -7.76 -5.52
N GLU A 233 14.33 -7.18 -4.34
CA GLU A 233 15.23 -7.54 -3.23
C GLU A 233 14.53 -8.34 -2.13
N VAL A 234 13.20 -8.28 -2.08
CA VAL A 234 12.38 -8.95 -1.06
C VAL A 234 11.54 -10.00 -1.76
N GLY A 235 12.03 -11.23 -1.82
CA GLY A 235 11.40 -12.31 -2.56
C GLY A 235 11.17 -11.93 -4.04
N ASN A 236 9.94 -12.13 -4.51
CA ASN A 236 9.52 -11.74 -5.87
C ASN A 236 8.81 -10.38 -5.91
N LEU A 237 8.77 -9.64 -4.80
CA LEU A 237 8.10 -8.35 -4.72
C LEU A 237 8.89 -7.29 -5.48
N LYS A 238 8.19 -6.57 -6.35
CA LYS A 238 8.74 -5.46 -7.12
C LYS A 238 8.95 -4.25 -6.20
N GLY A 239 10.10 -3.62 -6.31
CA GLY A 239 10.45 -2.42 -5.57
C GLY A 239 11.55 -2.64 -4.53
N ALA A 240 12.63 -1.88 -4.69
CA ALA A 240 13.75 -1.92 -3.76
C ALA A 240 13.44 -1.14 -2.48
N PRO A 241 13.72 -1.70 -1.30
CA PRO A 241 13.57 -0.98 -0.04
C PRO A 241 14.66 0.06 0.15
N ILE A 242 14.29 1.22 0.68
CA ILE A 242 15.26 2.17 1.26
C ILE A 242 15.47 1.78 2.72
N ARG A 243 16.46 0.90 2.94
CA ARG A 243 16.65 0.17 4.21
C ARG A 243 16.83 1.10 5.40
N GLU A 244 17.57 2.20 5.26
CA GLU A 244 17.76 3.20 6.30
C GLU A 244 16.46 3.91 6.72
N LYS A 245 15.44 3.96 5.85
CA LYS A 245 14.11 4.47 6.19
C LYS A 245 13.30 3.44 6.97
N MET A 246 13.49 2.17 6.63
CA MET A 246 12.79 1.07 7.30
C MET A 246 13.21 0.91 8.76
N LEU A 247 14.44 1.26 9.13
CA LEU A 247 14.91 1.26 10.53
C LEU A 247 14.02 2.06 11.49
N ARG A 248 13.33 3.06 10.98
CA ARG A 248 12.50 3.99 11.74
C ARG A 248 11.00 3.73 11.58
N TYR A 249 10.63 2.62 10.92
CA TYR A 249 9.26 2.34 10.58
C TYR A 249 8.76 1.05 11.26
N ALA A 250 8.07 1.23 12.37
CA ALA A 250 7.46 0.16 13.15
C ALA A 250 6.08 0.57 13.69
N PRO A 251 5.04 0.64 12.84
CA PRO A 251 3.68 1.00 13.25
C PRO A 251 3.12 0.14 14.38
N VAL A 252 3.62 -1.09 14.56
CA VAL A 252 3.25 -1.97 15.68
C VAL A 252 3.46 -1.29 17.04
N ASP A 253 4.46 -0.41 17.15
CA ASP A 253 4.76 0.32 18.38
C ASP A 253 3.88 1.57 18.58
N MET A 254 3.06 1.92 17.60
CA MET A 254 2.20 3.12 17.59
C MET A 254 0.70 2.81 17.76
N ALA A 255 0.31 1.55 17.79
CA ALA A 255 -1.11 1.15 17.81
C ALA A 255 -1.90 1.68 19.03
N ASP A 256 -1.23 2.01 20.13
CA ASP A 256 -1.82 2.62 21.34
C ASP A 256 -1.95 4.14 21.28
N GLN A 257 -1.41 4.80 20.24
CA GLN A 257 -1.43 6.26 20.07
C GLN A 257 -2.71 6.78 19.40
N ALA A 258 -3.62 5.88 19.00
CA ALA A 258 -4.90 6.23 18.36
C ALA A 258 -6.10 5.72 19.18
N PRO A 259 -6.31 6.18 20.43
CA PRO A 259 -7.38 5.66 21.31
C PRO A 259 -8.79 5.95 20.79
N GLY A 260 -8.95 6.95 19.94
CA GLY A 260 -10.23 7.31 19.30
C GLY A 260 -10.49 6.63 17.95
N CYS A 261 -9.60 5.73 17.50
CA CYS A 261 -9.73 5.02 16.24
C CYS A 261 -10.08 3.55 16.48
N ALA A 262 -11.12 3.07 15.81
CA ALA A 262 -11.48 1.65 15.82
C ALA A 262 -10.58 0.85 14.88
N MET A 263 -10.02 -0.29 15.32
CA MET A 263 -9.01 -1.05 14.56
C MET A 263 -9.44 -2.50 14.32
N LEU A 264 -9.64 -2.88 13.06
CA LEU A 264 -9.80 -4.27 12.66
C LEU A 264 -8.49 -4.79 12.07
N PHE A 265 -7.97 -5.88 12.63
CA PHE A 265 -6.88 -6.66 12.06
C PHE A 265 -7.43 -7.95 11.46
N ILE A 266 -7.12 -8.22 10.20
CA ILE A 266 -7.44 -9.47 9.50
C ILE A 266 -6.13 -10.18 9.20
N ILE A 267 -5.92 -11.39 9.70
CA ILE A 267 -4.70 -12.15 9.52
C ILE A 267 -4.95 -13.51 8.86
N ALA A 268 -3.96 -13.99 8.12
CA ALA A 268 -3.91 -15.34 7.61
C ALA A 268 -3.43 -16.30 8.70
N GLU A 269 -4.11 -17.45 8.88
CA GLU A 269 -3.67 -18.47 9.85
C GLU A 269 -2.27 -19.01 9.52
N LYS A 270 -1.99 -19.19 8.22
CA LYS A 270 -0.72 -19.73 7.72
C LYS A 270 0.12 -18.62 7.07
N GLU A 271 0.28 -17.49 7.78
CA GLU A 271 1.13 -16.40 7.31
C GLU A 271 2.56 -16.88 7.11
N GLU A 272 3.09 -16.73 5.89
CA GLU A 272 4.41 -17.24 5.50
C GLU A 272 5.48 -16.18 5.31
N LEU A 273 5.11 -14.89 5.32
CA LEU A 273 6.05 -13.80 5.09
C LEU A 273 6.66 -13.26 6.39
N PHE A 274 5.91 -13.35 7.49
CA PHE A 274 6.32 -12.85 8.82
C PHE A 274 5.46 -13.47 9.93
N ASP A 275 5.89 -13.33 11.17
CA ASP A 275 5.13 -13.84 12.32
C ASP A 275 4.01 -12.88 12.72
N ASN A 276 2.77 -13.32 12.67
CA ASN A 276 1.61 -12.53 13.11
C ASN A 276 1.73 -12.04 14.57
N ARG A 277 2.49 -12.77 15.43
CA ARG A 277 2.70 -12.40 16.85
C ARG A 277 3.47 -11.11 17.00
N ASP A 278 4.44 -10.85 16.11
CA ASP A 278 5.26 -9.64 16.13
C ASP A 278 4.59 -8.46 15.40
N HIS A 279 3.53 -8.72 14.67
CA HIS A 279 2.80 -7.77 13.84
C HIS A 279 1.36 -7.53 14.34
N ALA A 280 0.38 -8.16 13.72
CA ALA A 280 -1.04 -7.85 13.97
C ALA A 280 -1.51 -8.20 15.38
N ILE A 281 -1.06 -9.32 15.95
CA ILE A 281 -1.45 -9.73 17.30
C ILE A 281 -0.92 -8.72 18.32
N LYS A 282 0.36 -8.36 18.24
CA LYS A 282 0.98 -7.35 19.11
C LYS A 282 0.33 -5.98 18.97
N ALA A 283 0.02 -5.55 17.74
CA ALA A 283 -0.69 -4.29 17.52
C ALA A 283 -2.11 -4.30 18.08
N HIS A 284 -2.84 -5.41 17.90
CA HIS A 284 -4.16 -5.59 18.49
C HIS A 284 -4.12 -5.54 20.03
N GLU A 285 -3.14 -6.18 20.66
CA GLU A 285 -2.98 -6.13 22.12
C GLU A 285 -2.75 -4.69 22.60
N ARG A 286 -1.90 -3.93 21.90
CA ARG A 286 -1.57 -2.53 22.22
C ARG A 286 -2.70 -1.54 22.01
N ALA A 287 -3.52 -1.74 20.97
CA ALA A 287 -4.60 -0.81 20.61
C ALA A 287 -5.54 -0.53 21.80
N LYS A 288 -5.93 0.73 22.00
CA LYS A 288 -6.72 1.21 23.16
C LYS A 288 -8.18 1.49 22.82
N GLY A 289 -8.49 1.77 21.55
CA GLY A 289 -9.87 1.98 21.07
C GLY A 289 -10.63 0.67 20.84
N PRO A 290 -11.85 0.74 20.24
CA PRO A 290 -12.55 -0.44 19.75
C PRO A 290 -11.63 -1.25 18.84
N LYS A 291 -11.54 -2.56 19.07
CA LYS A 291 -10.61 -3.39 18.32
C LYS A 291 -11.14 -4.79 18.08
N LYS A 292 -10.75 -5.38 16.97
CA LYS A 292 -11.10 -6.75 16.59
C LYS A 292 -9.93 -7.40 15.85
N LEU A 293 -9.72 -8.69 16.09
CA LEU A 293 -8.78 -9.53 15.36
C LEU A 293 -9.57 -10.69 14.73
N ILE A 294 -9.41 -10.86 13.42
CA ILE A 294 -9.99 -11.98 12.66
C ILE A 294 -8.86 -12.81 12.09
N THR A 295 -8.77 -14.07 12.48
CA THR A 295 -7.90 -15.05 11.85
C THR A 295 -8.69 -15.81 10.79
N VAL A 296 -8.24 -15.74 9.53
CA VAL A 296 -8.85 -16.47 8.42
C VAL A 296 -8.20 -17.85 8.32
N PRO A 297 -8.95 -18.93 8.57
CA PRO A 297 -8.37 -20.25 8.66
C PRO A 297 -7.91 -20.79 7.31
N GLY A 298 -6.85 -21.58 7.33
CA GLY A 298 -6.35 -22.37 6.20
C GLY A 298 -5.65 -21.61 5.09
N ILE A 299 -5.57 -20.27 5.16
CA ILE A 299 -4.97 -19.44 4.11
C ILE A 299 -3.57 -18.94 4.48
N THR A 300 -2.75 -18.71 3.45
CA THR A 300 -1.48 -17.98 3.52
C THR A 300 -1.70 -16.49 3.25
N HIS A 301 -0.63 -15.69 3.27
CA HIS A 301 -0.68 -14.23 3.04
C HIS A 301 -1.51 -13.85 1.81
N TYR A 302 -1.26 -14.52 0.68
CA TYR A 302 -1.95 -14.19 -0.57
C TYR A 302 -3.38 -14.73 -0.65
N GLY A 303 -3.80 -15.61 0.26
CA GLY A 303 -5.16 -16.15 0.31
C GLY A 303 -6.24 -15.10 0.50
N VAL A 304 -5.90 -13.95 1.13
CA VAL A 304 -6.84 -12.83 1.30
C VAL A 304 -7.22 -12.13 -0.02
N TYR A 305 -6.40 -12.27 -1.04
CA TYR A 305 -6.65 -11.73 -2.40
C TYR A 305 -7.29 -12.75 -3.34
N LEU A 306 -7.36 -14.01 -2.92
CA LEU A 306 -7.84 -15.15 -3.72
C LEU A 306 -9.09 -15.75 -3.09
N GLN A 307 -8.97 -16.96 -2.52
CA GLN A 307 -10.11 -17.73 -2.01
C GLN A 307 -10.86 -17.07 -0.84
N ALA A 308 -10.20 -16.24 -0.04
CA ALA A 308 -10.81 -15.54 1.09
C ALA A 308 -11.15 -14.07 0.80
N HIS A 309 -10.95 -13.58 -0.44
CA HIS A 309 -11.15 -12.17 -0.78
C HIS A 309 -12.54 -11.66 -0.36
N LYS A 310 -13.60 -12.36 -0.78
CA LYS A 310 -14.97 -11.98 -0.43
C LYS A 310 -15.24 -11.98 1.08
N THR A 311 -14.71 -12.97 1.79
CA THR A 311 -14.85 -13.07 3.27
C THR A 311 -14.20 -11.89 3.98
N CYS A 312 -12.97 -11.52 3.56
CA CYS A 312 -12.24 -10.39 4.13
C CYS A 312 -12.90 -9.06 3.77
N GLN A 313 -13.35 -8.89 2.53
CA GLN A 313 -14.08 -7.72 2.07
C GLN A 313 -15.38 -7.49 2.86
N ASP A 314 -16.19 -8.57 3.07
CA ASP A 314 -17.41 -8.49 3.87
C ASP A 314 -17.14 -8.17 5.34
N ALA A 315 -16.05 -8.71 5.88
CA ALA A 315 -15.63 -8.38 7.25
C ALA A 315 -15.24 -6.90 7.38
N ALA A 316 -14.53 -6.36 6.40
CA ALA A 316 -14.14 -4.96 6.35
C ALA A 316 -15.37 -4.04 6.22
N ILE A 317 -16.32 -4.37 5.34
CA ILE A 317 -17.57 -3.60 5.16
C ILE A 317 -18.36 -3.58 6.47
N ARG A 318 -18.58 -4.75 7.10
CA ARG A 318 -19.31 -4.81 8.40
C ARG A 318 -18.61 -3.98 9.47
N TRP A 319 -17.29 -4.03 9.55
CA TRP A 319 -16.55 -3.24 10.52
C TRP A 319 -16.75 -1.73 10.32
N PHE A 320 -16.63 -1.25 9.09
CA PHE A 320 -16.86 0.16 8.82
C PHE A 320 -18.33 0.55 9.00
N ASP A 321 -19.28 -0.34 8.70
CA ASP A 321 -20.70 -0.09 8.98
C ASP A 321 -20.95 0.07 10.49
N GLU A 322 -20.32 -0.78 11.31
CA GLU A 322 -20.40 -0.72 12.77
C GLU A 322 -19.74 0.53 13.35
N GLU A 323 -18.66 1.05 12.74
CA GLU A 323 -17.87 2.11 13.35
C GLU A 323 -18.06 3.49 12.71
N LEU A 324 -18.48 3.58 11.45
CA LEU A 324 -18.63 4.85 10.73
C LEU A 324 -20.08 5.23 10.39
N LYS A 325 -21.06 4.31 10.55
CA LYS A 325 -22.47 4.60 10.23
C LYS A 325 -23.38 4.65 11.47
N LYS A 326 -22.79 4.75 12.62
CA LYS A 326 -23.53 4.95 13.89
C LYS A 326 -24.28 6.27 13.91
#